data_4cca05429b1e455fc70c6e2234034068
#
_entry.id   4cca05429b1e455fc70c6e2234034068
#
_cell.length_a   1.000
_cell.length_b   1.000
_cell.length_c   1.000
_cell.angle_alpha   90.00
_cell.angle_beta   90.00
_cell.angle_gamma   90.00
#
_symmetry.space_group_name_H-M   'P 1'
#
loop_
_entity.id
_entity.type
_entity.pdbx_description
1 polymer ?
#
loop_
_entity_poly.entity_id
_entity_poly.type
_entity_poly.pdbx_seq_one_letter_code
_entity_poly.pdbx_strand_id
1 'polypeptide(L)'
;MLLMGLCQGLFEWLPVSSEGMIATIYSFVFEKSYQESIQFALWLHLGTVPSAVIVFRKSLWDLAAEFTNSDREYSSKLRFLIISTLISAPIGFGIYLGVDELTQVAGSLFMVFVGVAMIMTGLVQLRYRVFNPQPKSELNFIDGIFAGIAQGISVIPGLSRSGMTISVLTLRGVDRREVLALSYIMGIPVSLGAALWIGITQGFTWSIGALLSALIAFVIGLFAIKLLIFVSNKVNLGLFIIVTGLLIIAGGIFTNV
;
A
#
# COMPACT_ATOMS: atom_id res chain seq x y z
N MET A 1 -5.13 -18.59 -8.92
CA MET A 1 -5.63 -17.27 -9.33
C MET A 1 -6.62 -16.68 -8.33
N LEU A 2 -7.77 -17.30 -7.99
CA LEU A 2 -8.77 -16.71 -7.07
C LEU A 2 -8.21 -16.39 -5.69
N LEU A 3 -7.32 -17.23 -5.15
CA LEU A 3 -6.61 -16.99 -3.89
C LEU A 3 -5.82 -15.68 -3.92
N MET A 4 -5.21 -15.34 -5.06
CA MET A 4 -4.45 -14.08 -5.21
C MET A 4 -5.37 -12.85 -5.08
N GLY A 5 -6.56 -12.93 -5.66
CA GLY A 5 -7.57 -11.87 -5.49
C GLY A 5 -8.02 -11.70 -4.04
N LEU A 6 -8.19 -12.81 -3.31
CA LEU A 6 -8.53 -12.79 -1.89
C LEU A 6 -7.38 -12.16 -1.06
N CYS A 7 -6.15 -12.61 -1.30
CA CYS A 7 -4.96 -12.06 -0.64
C CYS A 7 -4.81 -10.56 -0.94
N GLN A 8 -4.94 -10.13 -2.20
CA GLN A 8 -4.86 -8.71 -2.57
C GLN A 8 -5.92 -7.90 -1.86
N GLY A 9 -7.18 -8.33 -1.91
CA GLY A 9 -8.29 -7.61 -1.27
C GLY A 9 -8.13 -7.44 0.24
N LEU A 10 -7.53 -8.41 0.91
CA LEU A 10 -7.25 -8.34 2.35
C LEU A 10 -6.00 -7.52 2.66
N PHE A 11 -4.87 -7.87 2.03
CA PHE A 11 -3.55 -7.38 2.42
C PHE A 11 -3.26 -5.96 1.94
N GLU A 12 -3.89 -5.50 0.87
CA GLU A 12 -3.70 -4.15 0.36
C GLU A 12 -3.96 -3.05 1.41
N TRP A 13 -4.93 -3.27 2.27
CA TRP A 13 -5.35 -2.29 3.28
C TRP A 13 -4.69 -2.51 4.63
N LEU A 14 -4.19 -3.71 4.88
CA LEU A 14 -3.39 -4.03 6.05
C LEU A 14 -1.99 -3.41 5.92
N PRO A 15 -1.36 -3.05 7.04
CA PRO A 15 0.00 -2.54 7.03
C PRO A 15 1.03 -3.68 6.80
N VAL A 16 0.75 -4.55 5.84
CA VAL A 16 1.60 -5.63 5.34
C VAL A 16 1.85 -5.40 3.85
N SER A 17 2.97 -5.87 3.33
CA SER A 17 3.26 -5.72 1.90
C SER A 17 2.44 -6.69 1.07
N SER A 18 1.32 -6.24 0.50
CA SER A 18 0.48 -7.04 -0.39
C SER A 18 1.23 -7.51 -1.63
N GLU A 19 2.00 -6.61 -2.25
CA GLU A 19 2.80 -6.90 -3.44
C GLU A 19 3.86 -7.98 -3.16
N GLY A 20 4.59 -7.83 -2.05
CA GLY A 20 5.61 -8.82 -1.66
C GLY A 20 5.01 -10.18 -1.36
N MET A 21 3.89 -10.24 -0.64
CA MET A 21 3.21 -11.50 -0.32
C MET A 21 2.64 -12.16 -1.56
N ILE A 22 1.96 -11.40 -2.42
CA ILE A 22 1.37 -11.96 -3.65
C ILE A 22 2.47 -12.41 -4.61
N ALA A 23 3.51 -11.60 -4.80
CA ALA A 23 4.62 -11.96 -5.66
C ALA A 23 5.28 -13.26 -5.18
N THR A 24 5.50 -13.42 -3.87
CA THR A 24 6.05 -14.63 -3.28
C THR A 24 5.14 -15.85 -3.51
N ILE A 25 3.84 -15.73 -3.18
CA ILE A 25 2.90 -16.85 -3.35
C ILE A 25 2.73 -17.20 -4.82
N TYR A 26 2.62 -16.18 -5.69
CA TYR A 26 2.38 -16.38 -7.11
C TYR A 26 3.61 -17.04 -7.80
N SER A 27 4.82 -16.59 -7.50
CA SER A 27 6.05 -17.19 -8.03
C SER A 27 6.19 -18.63 -7.61
N PHE A 28 5.92 -18.95 -6.34
CA PHE A 28 6.03 -20.30 -5.81
C PHE A 28 4.96 -21.26 -6.35
N VAL A 29 3.68 -20.81 -6.37
CA VAL A 29 2.54 -21.70 -6.76
C VAL A 29 2.45 -21.91 -8.26
N PHE A 30 2.83 -20.88 -9.05
CA PHE A 30 2.69 -20.91 -10.51
C PHE A 30 4.04 -21.03 -11.23
N GLU A 31 5.14 -21.22 -10.50
CA GLU A 31 6.50 -21.35 -11.04
C GLU A 31 6.85 -20.17 -11.98
N LYS A 32 6.44 -18.95 -11.59
CA LYS A 32 6.65 -17.74 -12.35
C LYS A 32 7.88 -16.98 -11.84
N SER A 33 8.51 -16.21 -12.73
CA SER A 33 9.57 -15.31 -12.29
C SER A 33 9.03 -14.32 -11.27
N TYR A 34 9.90 -13.84 -10.38
CA TYR A 34 9.50 -12.86 -9.37
C TYR A 34 9.01 -11.55 -10.02
N GLN A 35 9.62 -11.16 -11.14
CA GLN A 35 9.23 -9.99 -11.93
C GLN A 35 7.79 -10.12 -12.46
N GLU A 36 7.44 -11.25 -13.10
CA GLU A 36 6.06 -11.50 -13.55
C GLU A 36 5.08 -11.49 -12.38
N SER A 37 5.52 -11.96 -11.21
CA SER A 37 4.70 -12.04 -10.01
C SER A 37 4.42 -10.66 -9.42
N ILE A 38 5.41 -9.75 -9.39
CA ILE A 38 5.21 -8.34 -9.02
C ILE A 38 4.27 -7.64 -10.00
N GLN A 39 4.47 -7.84 -11.31
CA GLN A 39 3.60 -7.26 -12.33
C GLN A 39 2.14 -7.69 -12.15
N PHE A 40 1.92 -8.97 -11.84
CA PHE A 40 0.58 -9.48 -11.54
C PHE A 40 0.00 -8.88 -10.25
N ALA A 41 0.80 -8.73 -9.20
CA ALA A 41 0.38 -8.08 -7.96
C ALA A 41 -0.03 -6.61 -8.22
N LEU A 42 0.77 -5.86 -8.99
CA LEU A 42 0.45 -4.48 -9.37
C LEU A 42 -0.81 -4.41 -10.25
N TRP A 43 -1.00 -5.37 -11.15
CA TRP A 43 -2.21 -5.45 -11.96
C TRP A 43 -3.48 -5.66 -11.10
N LEU A 44 -3.40 -6.42 -10.01
CA LEU A 44 -4.53 -6.65 -9.10
C LEU A 44 -5.03 -5.38 -8.39
N HIS A 45 -4.27 -4.28 -8.41
CA HIS A 45 -4.75 -2.98 -7.92
C HIS A 45 -5.95 -2.47 -8.71
N LEU A 46 -6.16 -2.92 -9.96
CA LEU A 46 -7.39 -2.64 -10.72
C LEU A 46 -8.65 -3.14 -10.02
N GLY A 47 -8.51 -4.14 -9.13
CA GLY A 47 -9.60 -4.59 -8.26
C GLY A 47 -9.71 -3.74 -6.98
N THR A 48 -8.59 -3.48 -6.28
CA THR A 48 -8.63 -2.82 -4.98
C THR A 48 -8.84 -1.30 -5.05
N VAL A 49 -8.34 -0.62 -6.10
CA VAL A 49 -8.56 0.82 -6.27
C VAL A 49 -10.05 1.19 -6.34
N PRO A 50 -10.90 0.51 -7.14
CA PRO A 50 -12.36 0.75 -7.11
C PRO A 50 -12.99 0.55 -5.73
N SER A 51 -12.47 -0.38 -4.90
CA SER A 51 -12.95 -0.56 -3.53
C SER A 51 -12.77 0.70 -2.69
N ALA A 52 -11.58 1.30 -2.73
CA ALA A 52 -11.29 2.54 -2.03
C ALA A 52 -12.14 3.70 -2.58
N VAL A 53 -12.26 3.81 -3.90
CA VAL A 53 -13.09 4.86 -4.53
C VAL A 53 -14.53 4.78 -4.04
N ILE A 54 -15.12 3.58 -3.96
CA ILE A 54 -16.49 3.41 -3.48
C ILE A 54 -16.63 3.72 -2.00
N VAL A 55 -15.69 3.25 -1.16
CA VAL A 55 -15.75 3.49 0.29
C VAL A 55 -15.60 4.97 0.59
N PHE A 56 -14.67 5.65 -0.06
CA PHE A 56 -14.37 7.06 0.19
C PHE A 56 -15.05 8.03 -0.81
N ARG A 57 -16.05 7.57 -1.57
CA ARG A 57 -16.70 8.34 -2.64
C ARG A 57 -17.16 9.75 -2.23
N LYS A 58 -17.69 9.90 -1.02
CA LYS A 58 -18.11 11.23 -0.51
C LYS A 58 -16.91 12.16 -0.37
N SER A 59 -15.87 11.71 0.33
CA SER A 59 -14.64 12.49 0.53
C SER A 59 -13.96 12.82 -0.80
N LEU A 60 -13.95 11.88 -1.75
CA LEU A 60 -13.37 12.10 -3.08
C LEU A 60 -14.20 13.09 -3.89
N TRP A 61 -15.53 13.05 -3.78
CA TRP A 61 -16.41 14.01 -4.43
C TRP A 61 -16.22 15.41 -3.89
N ASP A 62 -16.16 15.57 -2.55
CA ASP A 62 -15.92 16.85 -1.90
C ASP A 62 -14.56 17.44 -2.32
N LEU A 63 -13.52 16.63 -2.36
CA LEU A 63 -12.18 17.02 -2.82
C LEU A 63 -12.16 17.41 -4.30
N ALA A 64 -12.88 16.67 -5.16
CA ALA A 64 -12.99 16.99 -6.58
C ALA A 64 -13.75 18.30 -6.82
N ALA A 65 -14.84 18.50 -6.10
CA ALA A 65 -15.61 19.76 -6.15
C ALA A 65 -14.79 20.95 -5.68
N GLU A 66 -13.96 20.76 -4.65
CA GLU A 66 -13.04 21.79 -4.16
C GLU A 66 -11.94 22.09 -5.19
N PHE A 67 -11.36 21.06 -5.82
CA PHE A 67 -10.31 21.22 -6.84
C PHE A 67 -10.79 22.00 -8.07
N THR A 68 -12.07 21.85 -8.43
CA THR A 68 -12.66 22.55 -9.60
C THR A 68 -13.14 23.97 -9.28
N ASN A 69 -13.18 24.36 -8.01
CA ASN A 69 -13.66 25.69 -7.59
C ASN A 69 -12.47 26.64 -7.39
N SER A 70 -12.14 27.42 -8.41
CA SER A 70 -10.99 28.35 -8.42
C SER A 70 -11.09 29.51 -7.43
N ASP A 71 -12.28 29.78 -6.88
CA ASP A 71 -12.52 30.96 -6.02
C ASP A 71 -12.23 30.71 -4.53
N ARG A 72 -11.82 29.50 -4.16
CA ARG A 72 -11.55 29.14 -2.77
C ARG A 72 -10.11 28.69 -2.55
N GLU A 73 -9.55 29.06 -1.41
CA GLU A 73 -8.31 28.41 -0.93
C GLU A 73 -8.55 26.91 -0.71
N TYR A 74 -7.64 26.10 -1.22
CA TYR A 74 -7.70 24.65 -1.02
C TYR A 74 -7.59 24.31 0.47
N SER A 75 -8.42 23.36 0.92
CA SER A 75 -8.37 22.84 2.28
C SER A 75 -7.00 22.23 2.59
N SER A 76 -6.65 22.15 3.85
CA SER A 76 -5.43 21.51 4.32
C SER A 76 -5.33 20.06 3.83
N LYS A 77 -6.48 19.38 3.72
CA LYS A 77 -6.57 17.99 3.24
C LYS A 77 -6.27 17.87 1.74
N LEU A 78 -6.84 18.74 0.91
CA LEU A 78 -6.59 18.73 -0.53
C LEU A 78 -5.12 19.08 -0.84
N ARG A 79 -4.59 20.11 -0.19
CA ARG A 79 -3.15 20.47 -0.30
C ARG A 79 -2.23 19.31 0.10
N PHE A 80 -2.53 18.65 1.21
CA PHE A 80 -1.80 17.46 1.65
C PHE A 80 -1.80 16.36 0.59
N LEU A 81 -2.96 16.02 0.02
CA LEU A 81 -3.08 14.96 -0.98
C LEU A 81 -2.34 15.29 -2.28
N ILE A 82 -2.40 16.53 -2.74
CA ILE A 82 -1.66 17.00 -3.92
C ILE A 82 -0.16 16.87 -3.68
N ILE A 83 0.34 17.42 -2.56
CA ILE A 83 1.78 17.41 -2.25
C ILE A 83 2.28 15.97 -2.10
N SER A 84 1.58 15.14 -1.34
CA SER A 84 2.01 13.75 -1.12
C SER A 84 2.03 12.94 -2.41
N THR A 85 1.07 13.17 -3.32
CA THR A 85 1.05 12.51 -4.64
C THR A 85 2.19 13.00 -5.54
N LEU A 86 2.41 14.32 -5.63
CA LEU A 86 3.48 14.90 -6.44
C LEU A 86 4.88 14.49 -5.99
N ILE A 87 5.07 14.22 -4.70
CA ILE A 87 6.35 13.75 -4.15
C ILE A 87 6.48 12.25 -4.32
N SER A 88 5.44 11.48 -4.03
CA SER A 88 5.51 10.02 -4.06
C SER A 88 5.63 9.45 -5.46
N ALA A 89 4.99 10.07 -6.46
CA ALA A 89 5.00 9.56 -7.82
C ALA A 89 6.40 9.51 -8.45
N PRO A 90 7.22 10.59 -8.47
CA PRO A 90 8.57 10.54 -9.03
C PRO A 90 9.52 9.66 -8.20
N ILE A 91 9.41 9.66 -6.87
CA ILE A 91 10.25 8.80 -6.02
C ILE A 91 9.90 7.33 -6.28
N GLY A 92 8.62 6.98 -6.26
CA GLY A 92 8.18 5.62 -6.48
C GLY A 92 8.50 5.13 -7.89
N PHE A 93 8.31 5.97 -8.90
CA PHE A 93 8.66 5.63 -10.27
C PHE A 93 10.17 5.44 -10.46
N GLY A 94 11.00 6.31 -9.87
CA GLY A 94 12.46 6.15 -9.91
C GLY A 94 12.94 4.86 -9.23
N ILE A 95 12.36 4.51 -8.09
CA ILE A 95 12.66 3.24 -7.40
C ILE A 95 12.18 2.05 -8.23
N TYR A 96 10.97 2.12 -8.80
CA TYR A 96 10.42 1.05 -9.64
C TYR A 96 11.34 0.69 -10.81
N LEU A 97 11.94 1.68 -11.48
CA LEU A 97 12.88 1.45 -12.57
C LEU A 97 14.16 0.72 -12.13
N GLY A 98 14.55 0.85 -10.86
CA GLY A 98 15.72 0.16 -10.30
C GLY A 98 15.41 -1.19 -9.64
N VAL A 99 14.13 -1.49 -9.37
CA VAL A 99 13.73 -2.74 -8.69
C VAL A 99 14.05 -3.97 -9.52
N ASP A 100 13.95 -3.89 -10.83
CA ASP A 100 14.24 -5.02 -11.74
C ASP A 100 15.68 -5.53 -11.60
N GLU A 101 16.66 -4.65 -11.40
CA GLU A 101 18.06 -5.03 -11.17
C GLU A 101 18.24 -5.69 -9.79
N LEU A 102 17.54 -5.20 -8.78
CA LEU A 102 17.60 -5.73 -7.41
C LEU A 102 16.95 -7.12 -7.29
N THR A 103 15.86 -7.37 -8.00
CA THR A 103 15.11 -8.64 -7.91
C THR A 103 15.80 -9.78 -8.64
N GLN A 104 16.61 -9.50 -9.66
CA GLN A 104 17.36 -10.53 -10.41
C GLN A 104 18.51 -11.13 -9.60
N VAL A 105 19.04 -10.39 -8.60
CA VAL A 105 20.27 -10.79 -7.87
C VAL A 105 19.96 -11.60 -6.60
N ALA A 106 18.72 -11.60 -6.09
CA ALA A 106 18.55 -11.80 -4.65
C ALA A 106 17.67 -12.97 -4.18
N GLY A 107 16.97 -13.71 -5.01
CA GLY A 107 16.22 -14.93 -4.61
C GLY A 107 15.74 -14.95 -3.15
N SER A 108 16.21 -15.91 -2.36
CA SER A 108 15.91 -16.05 -0.92
C SER A 108 16.36 -14.85 -0.06
N LEU A 109 17.45 -14.18 -0.41
CA LEU A 109 17.90 -12.97 0.29
C LEU A 109 16.89 -11.84 0.18
N PHE A 110 16.17 -11.77 -0.94
CA PHE A 110 15.12 -10.77 -1.10
C PHE A 110 13.94 -11.02 -0.16
N MET A 111 13.52 -12.25 0.06
CA MET A 111 12.48 -12.59 1.04
C MET A 111 12.91 -12.20 2.47
N VAL A 112 14.19 -12.43 2.82
CA VAL A 112 14.73 -11.99 4.11
C VAL A 112 14.68 -10.47 4.22
N PHE A 113 15.08 -9.74 3.18
CA PHE A 113 14.99 -8.27 3.14
C PHE A 113 13.54 -7.78 3.34
N VAL A 114 12.58 -8.35 2.62
CA VAL A 114 11.13 -8.07 2.76
C VAL A 114 10.68 -8.27 4.21
N GLY A 115 11.01 -9.41 4.81
CA GLY A 115 10.63 -9.72 6.18
C GLY A 115 11.25 -8.76 7.20
N VAL A 116 12.53 -8.37 7.03
CA VAL A 116 13.21 -7.37 7.87
C VAL A 116 12.52 -6.01 7.74
N ALA A 117 12.21 -5.56 6.54
CA ALA A 117 11.51 -4.31 6.29
C ALA A 117 10.12 -4.27 6.94
N MET A 118 9.39 -5.41 6.90
CA MET A 118 8.13 -5.56 7.62
C MET A 118 8.31 -5.47 9.14
N ILE A 119 9.31 -6.15 9.71
CA ILE A 119 9.61 -6.07 11.14
C ILE A 119 9.90 -4.63 11.54
N MET A 120 10.71 -3.90 10.78
CA MET A 120 11.00 -2.48 11.01
C MET A 120 9.72 -1.64 11.04
N THR A 121 8.84 -1.83 10.06
CA THR A 121 7.53 -1.15 10.00
C THR A 121 6.68 -1.48 11.24
N GLY A 122 6.64 -2.76 11.64
CA GLY A 122 5.90 -3.20 12.82
C GLY A 122 6.44 -2.63 14.13
N LEU A 123 7.78 -2.53 14.27
CA LEU A 123 8.44 -1.91 15.44
C LEU A 123 8.09 -0.41 15.53
N VAL A 124 8.10 0.32 14.43
CA VAL A 124 7.69 1.72 14.39
C VAL A 124 6.24 1.85 14.87
N GLN A 125 5.35 0.99 14.40
CA GLN A 125 3.94 0.98 14.83
C GLN A 125 3.74 0.61 16.30
N LEU A 126 4.54 -0.31 16.86
CA LEU A 126 4.49 -0.64 18.28
C LEU A 126 4.96 0.53 19.15
N ARG A 127 6.07 1.13 18.78
CA ARG A 127 6.67 2.23 19.54
C ARG A 127 5.75 3.45 19.58
N TYR A 128 4.98 3.67 18.52
CA TYR A 128 4.01 4.75 18.45
C TYR A 128 2.86 4.62 19.45
N ARG A 129 2.42 3.40 19.81
CA ARG A 129 1.38 3.20 20.83
C ARG A 129 1.75 3.81 22.19
N VAL A 130 3.05 3.97 22.44
CA VAL A 130 3.60 4.53 23.70
C VAL A 130 3.67 6.06 23.67
N PHE A 131 3.87 6.65 22.49
CA PHE A 131 3.88 8.10 22.28
C PHE A 131 2.48 8.56 21.87
N ASN A 132 1.79 9.27 22.76
CA ASN A 132 0.46 9.83 22.49
C ASN A 132 0.58 11.36 22.30
N PRO A 133 1.05 11.85 21.12
CA PRO A 133 1.07 13.27 20.87
C PRO A 133 -0.38 13.79 20.81
N GLN A 134 -0.57 15.04 21.25
CA GLN A 134 -1.85 15.72 21.07
C GLN A 134 -2.21 15.73 19.57
N PRO A 135 -3.43 15.29 19.19
CA PRO A 135 -3.83 15.26 17.80
C PRO A 135 -3.74 16.66 17.19
N LYS A 136 -3.19 16.76 15.98
CA LYS A 136 -3.22 17.99 15.21
C LYS A 136 -4.64 18.27 14.74
N SER A 137 -5.02 19.54 14.80
CA SER A 137 -6.30 20.03 14.25
C SER A 137 -6.29 20.09 12.72
N GLU A 138 -5.12 20.32 12.12
CA GLU A 138 -4.99 20.51 10.67
C GLU A 138 -3.71 19.89 10.12
N LEU A 139 -3.80 19.41 8.88
CA LEU A 139 -2.65 18.93 8.09
C LEU A 139 -1.87 20.14 7.56
N ASN A 140 -0.54 20.02 7.52
CA ASN A 140 0.31 21.05 6.96
C ASN A 140 1.13 20.53 5.76
N PHE A 141 1.82 21.45 5.08
CA PHE A 141 2.67 21.14 3.92
C PHE A 141 3.73 20.07 4.23
N ILE A 142 4.35 20.14 5.40
CA ILE A 142 5.40 19.22 5.82
C ILE A 142 4.83 17.80 6.01
N ASP A 143 3.58 17.65 6.47
CA ASP A 143 2.93 16.35 6.60
C ASP A 143 2.78 15.69 5.22
N GLY A 144 2.43 16.47 4.19
CA GLY A 144 2.37 16.02 2.80
C GLY A 144 3.72 15.56 2.26
N ILE A 145 4.81 16.28 2.57
CA ILE A 145 6.18 15.90 2.17
C ILE A 145 6.56 14.56 2.78
N PHE A 146 6.47 14.43 4.11
CA PHE A 146 6.88 13.19 4.78
C PHE A 146 6.02 11.99 4.37
N ALA A 147 4.70 12.18 4.23
CA ALA A 147 3.81 11.13 3.76
C ALA A 147 4.11 10.74 2.31
N GLY A 148 4.41 11.71 1.44
CA GLY A 148 4.79 11.48 0.05
C GLY A 148 6.11 10.72 -0.09
N ILE A 149 7.13 11.09 0.69
CA ILE A 149 8.42 10.37 0.72
C ILE A 149 8.19 8.92 1.20
N ALA A 150 7.47 8.73 2.30
CA ALA A 150 7.17 7.40 2.84
C ALA A 150 6.41 6.53 1.84
N GLN A 151 5.42 7.11 1.13
CA GLN A 151 4.69 6.41 0.07
C GLN A 151 5.58 6.09 -1.13
N GLY A 152 6.44 7.00 -1.57
CA GLY A 152 7.35 6.77 -2.68
C GLY A 152 8.35 5.64 -2.39
N ILE A 153 8.96 5.64 -1.20
CA ILE A 153 9.89 4.60 -0.76
C ILE A 153 9.19 3.23 -0.62
N SER A 154 7.91 3.21 -0.32
CA SER A 154 7.15 1.96 -0.14
C SER A 154 6.95 1.15 -1.42
N VAL A 155 7.36 1.67 -2.59
CA VAL A 155 7.45 0.89 -3.84
C VAL A 155 8.49 -0.23 -3.74
N ILE A 156 9.46 -0.13 -2.83
CA ILE A 156 10.39 -1.22 -2.53
C ILE A 156 9.56 -2.42 -2.03
N PRO A 157 9.60 -3.57 -2.73
CA PRO A 157 8.85 -4.75 -2.34
C PRO A 157 9.17 -5.16 -0.90
N GLY A 158 8.14 -5.40 -0.10
CA GLY A 158 8.28 -5.68 1.32
C GLY A 158 8.03 -4.51 2.25
N LEU A 159 8.18 -3.27 1.78
CA LEU A 159 7.71 -2.11 2.51
C LEU A 159 6.20 -1.94 2.27
N SER A 160 5.42 -2.10 3.33
CA SER A 160 3.99 -1.87 3.24
C SER A 160 3.68 -0.38 3.01
N ARG A 161 3.05 -0.05 1.89
CA ARG A 161 2.61 1.32 1.57
C ARG A 161 1.71 1.89 2.67
N SER A 162 0.64 1.16 3.03
CA SER A 162 -0.25 1.58 4.12
C SER A 162 0.48 1.62 5.46
N GLY A 163 1.37 0.67 5.75
CA GLY A 163 2.18 0.66 6.97
C GLY A 163 3.08 1.89 7.09
N MET A 164 3.79 2.25 6.04
CA MET A 164 4.68 3.42 6.00
C MET A 164 3.91 4.74 6.15
N THR A 165 2.86 4.92 5.37
CA THR A 165 2.05 6.15 5.41
C THR A 165 1.29 6.32 6.72
N ILE A 166 0.68 5.25 7.24
CA ILE A 166 0.04 5.25 8.57
C ILE A 166 1.06 5.60 9.65
N SER A 167 2.26 5.00 9.63
CA SER A 167 3.30 5.28 10.63
C SER A 167 3.74 6.74 10.60
N VAL A 168 4.00 7.29 9.41
CA VAL A 168 4.42 8.68 9.27
C VAL A 168 3.32 9.65 9.70
N LEU A 169 2.09 9.49 9.21
CA LEU A 169 0.97 10.36 9.59
C LEU A 169 0.74 10.35 11.09
N THR A 170 0.87 9.17 11.70
CA THR A 170 0.73 8.98 13.11
C THR A 170 1.87 9.66 13.90
N LEU A 171 3.14 9.49 13.48
CA LEU A 171 4.29 10.20 14.08
C LEU A 171 4.18 11.72 13.92
N ARG A 172 3.53 12.18 12.88
CA ARG A 172 3.22 13.60 12.64
C ARG A 172 2.07 14.14 13.50
N GLY A 173 1.43 13.29 14.30
CA GLY A 173 0.36 13.68 15.23
C GLY A 173 -1.00 13.84 14.54
N VAL A 174 -1.21 13.27 13.37
CA VAL A 174 -2.53 13.27 12.70
C VAL A 174 -3.52 12.45 13.52
N ASP A 175 -4.78 12.91 13.59
CA ASP A 175 -5.82 12.23 14.35
C ASP A 175 -5.97 10.77 13.87
N ARG A 176 -6.07 9.86 14.81
CA ARG A 176 -6.17 8.41 14.57
C ARG A 176 -7.32 8.02 13.65
N ARG A 177 -8.42 8.76 13.70
CA ARG A 177 -9.61 8.48 12.89
C ARG A 177 -9.38 8.83 11.42
N GLU A 178 -8.50 9.80 11.16
CA GLU A 178 -8.18 10.27 9.81
C GLU A 178 -7.00 9.54 9.18
N VAL A 179 -6.03 9.06 9.97
CA VAL A 179 -4.79 8.43 9.48
C VAL A 179 -5.06 7.33 8.45
N LEU A 180 -5.98 6.40 8.74
CA LEU A 180 -6.31 5.31 7.82
C LEU A 180 -6.97 5.84 6.54
N ALA A 181 -7.94 6.73 6.69
CA ALA A 181 -8.65 7.30 5.54
C ALA A 181 -7.69 8.08 4.63
N LEU A 182 -6.81 8.91 5.19
CA LEU A 182 -5.80 9.66 4.45
C LEU A 182 -4.82 8.72 3.75
N SER A 183 -4.29 7.71 4.46
CA SER A 183 -3.38 6.71 3.89
C SER A 183 -4.02 5.98 2.70
N TYR A 184 -5.28 5.60 2.79
CA TYR A 184 -5.96 4.88 1.72
C TYR A 184 -6.31 5.79 0.54
N ILE A 185 -6.79 7.01 0.80
CA ILE A 185 -7.12 7.97 -0.26
C ILE A 185 -5.87 8.37 -1.05
N MET A 186 -4.75 8.69 -0.37
CA MET A 186 -3.51 9.06 -1.06
C MET A 186 -2.91 7.89 -1.85
N GLY A 187 -3.22 6.65 -1.49
CA GLY A 187 -2.82 5.46 -2.23
C GLY A 187 -3.55 5.28 -3.58
N ILE A 188 -4.77 5.80 -3.73
CA ILE A 188 -5.58 5.62 -4.94
C ILE A 188 -4.84 6.04 -6.22
N PRO A 189 -4.32 7.29 -6.34
CA PRO A 189 -3.67 7.72 -7.57
C PRO A 189 -2.39 6.95 -7.87
N VAL A 190 -1.62 6.57 -6.86
CA VAL A 190 -0.35 5.86 -7.03
C VAL A 190 -0.59 4.40 -7.44
N SER A 191 -1.49 3.68 -6.76
CA SER A 191 -1.84 2.30 -7.11
C SER A 191 -2.50 2.21 -8.49
N LEU A 192 -3.37 3.18 -8.82
CA LEU A 192 -3.96 3.25 -10.16
C LEU A 192 -2.88 3.54 -11.23
N GLY A 193 -1.98 4.48 -10.95
CA GLY A 193 -0.86 4.80 -11.84
C GLY A 193 0.05 3.61 -12.09
N ALA A 194 0.40 2.85 -11.05
CA ALA A 194 1.21 1.65 -11.17
C ALA A 194 0.51 0.55 -12.00
N ALA A 195 -0.78 0.29 -11.73
CA ALA A 195 -1.56 -0.70 -12.49
C ALA A 195 -1.71 -0.31 -13.98
N LEU A 196 -1.95 0.96 -14.27
CA LEU A 196 -2.04 1.46 -15.63
C LEU A 196 -0.69 1.41 -16.34
N TRP A 197 0.40 1.78 -15.66
CA TRP A 197 1.75 1.70 -16.22
C TRP A 197 2.09 0.28 -16.65
N ILE A 198 1.88 -0.71 -15.80
CA ILE A 198 2.09 -2.13 -16.14
C ILE A 198 1.20 -2.53 -17.32
N GLY A 199 -0.08 -2.15 -17.29
CA GLY A 199 -1.01 -2.45 -18.38
C GLY A 199 -0.57 -1.88 -19.74
N ILE A 200 -0.01 -0.68 -19.77
CA ILE A 200 0.45 -0.01 -20.98
C ILE A 200 1.78 -0.59 -21.46
N THR A 201 2.73 -0.86 -20.56
CA THR A 201 4.10 -1.25 -20.93
C THR A 201 4.26 -2.75 -21.14
N GLN A 202 3.55 -3.58 -20.37
CA GLN A 202 3.66 -5.05 -20.39
C GLN A 202 2.41 -5.73 -20.97
N GLY A 203 1.36 -4.97 -21.21
CA GLY A 203 0.05 -5.46 -21.63
C GLY A 203 -0.83 -5.86 -20.43
N PHE A 204 -2.13 -5.70 -20.62
CA PHE A 204 -3.11 -6.12 -19.62
C PHE A 204 -3.31 -7.64 -19.65
N THR A 205 -3.34 -8.26 -18.47
CA THR A 205 -3.60 -9.70 -18.35
C THR A 205 -5.10 -9.98 -18.44
N TRP A 206 -5.60 -10.25 -19.65
CA TRP A 206 -7.01 -10.48 -19.93
C TRP A 206 -7.44 -11.95 -19.80
N SER A 207 -6.81 -12.73 -18.93
CA SER A 207 -7.31 -14.07 -18.65
C SER A 207 -8.55 -14.05 -17.75
N ILE A 208 -9.46 -14.99 -17.94
CA ILE A 208 -10.65 -15.13 -17.07
C ILE A 208 -10.23 -15.23 -15.59
N GLY A 209 -9.15 -15.98 -15.31
CA GLY A 209 -8.62 -16.12 -13.96
C GLY A 209 -8.13 -14.81 -13.36
N ALA A 210 -7.46 -13.95 -14.14
CA ALA A 210 -7.00 -12.65 -13.69
C ALA A 210 -8.19 -11.69 -13.43
N LEU A 211 -9.17 -11.66 -14.33
CA LEU A 211 -10.38 -10.85 -14.15
C LEU A 211 -11.18 -11.26 -12.91
N LEU A 212 -11.36 -12.56 -12.69
CA LEU A 212 -12.02 -13.07 -11.49
C LEU A 212 -11.22 -12.73 -10.23
N SER A 213 -9.88 -12.78 -10.29
CA SER A 213 -9.02 -12.38 -9.16
C SER A 213 -9.18 -10.90 -8.84
N ALA A 214 -9.23 -10.03 -9.84
CA ALA A 214 -9.47 -8.60 -9.64
C ALA A 214 -10.88 -8.33 -9.07
N LEU A 215 -11.89 -9.04 -9.55
CA LEU A 215 -13.26 -8.94 -9.02
C LEU A 215 -13.32 -9.38 -7.54
N ILE A 216 -12.65 -10.46 -7.19
CA ILE A 216 -12.56 -10.92 -5.79
C ILE A 216 -11.81 -9.88 -4.95
N ALA A 217 -10.66 -9.35 -5.45
CA ALA A 217 -9.92 -8.30 -4.77
C ALA A 217 -10.79 -7.06 -4.53
N PHE A 218 -11.65 -6.69 -5.49
CA PHE A 218 -12.62 -5.62 -5.33
C PHE A 218 -13.62 -5.90 -4.21
N VAL A 219 -14.29 -7.03 -4.25
CA VAL A 219 -15.32 -7.38 -3.26
C VAL A 219 -14.73 -7.49 -1.85
N ILE A 220 -13.64 -8.24 -1.72
CA ILE A 220 -12.94 -8.41 -0.43
C ILE A 220 -12.39 -7.07 0.07
N GLY A 221 -11.85 -6.24 -0.82
CA GLY A 221 -11.34 -4.91 -0.49
C GLY A 221 -12.40 -3.99 0.12
N LEU A 222 -13.63 -4.03 -0.39
CA LEU A 222 -14.77 -3.28 0.19
C LEU A 222 -15.02 -3.63 1.66
N PHE A 223 -14.98 -4.92 1.98
CA PHE A 223 -15.17 -5.40 3.35
C PHE A 223 -13.95 -5.13 4.22
N ALA A 224 -12.75 -5.38 3.70
CA ALA A 224 -11.50 -5.20 4.42
C ALA A 224 -11.30 -3.74 4.87
N ILE A 225 -11.49 -2.75 3.99
CA ILE A 225 -11.38 -1.34 4.35
C ILE A 225 -12.34 -1.00 5.51
N LYS A 226 -13.62 -1.37 5.38
CA LYS A 226 -14.62 -1.08 6.42
C LYS A 226 -14.28 -1.76 7.75
N LEU A 227 -13.89 -3.03 7.69
CA LEU A 227 -13.49 -3.79 8.86
C LEU A 227 -12.26 -3.15 9.54
N LEU A 228 -11.24 -2.77 8.77
CA LEU A 228 -10.03 -2.17 9.32
C LEU A 228 -10.29 -0.82 9.97
N ILE A 229 -11.12 0.03 9.36
CA ILE A 229 -11.54 1.29 9.98
C ILE A 229 -12.27 1.01 11.31
N PHE A 230 -13.13 -0.02 11.36
CA PHE A 230 -13.89 -0.39 12.56
C PHE A 230 -12.99 -0.98 13.67
N VAL A 231 -12.03 -1.86 13.31
CA VAL A 231 -11.17 -2.56 14.28
C VAL A 231 -9.84 -1.86 14.57
N SER A 232 -9.49 -0.79 13.88
CA SER A 232 -8.19 -0.11 13.98
C SER A 232 -7.79 0.28 15.41
N ASN A 233 -8.77 0.53 16.26
CA ASN A 233 -8.57 0.87 17.67
C ASN A 233 -8.41 -0.35 18.59
N LYS A 234 -8.72 -1.56 18.13
CA LYS A 234 -8.80 -2.79 18.95
C LYS A 234 -7.60 -3.74 18.72
N VAL A 235 -7.01 -3.73 17.52
CA VAL A 235 -5.96 -4.68 17.13
C VAL A 235 -4.57 -4.06 17.24
N ASN A 236 -3.61 -4.86 17.69
CA ASN A 236 -2.20 -4.46 17.68
C ASN A 236 -1.58 -4.76 16.30
N LEU A 237 -1.77 -3.82 15.36
CA LEU A 237 -1.26 -3.95 14.00
C LEU A 237 0.26 -4.13 13.95
N GLY A 238 1.01 -3.47 14.85
CA GLY A 238 2.46 -3.61 14.90
C GLY A 238 2.93 -5.04 15.18
N LEU A 239 2.30 -5.72 16.14
CA LEU A 239 2.61 -7.13 16.44
C LEU A 239 2.27 -8.04 15.26
N PHE A 240 1.13 -7.83 14.62
CA PHE A 240 0.72 -8.60 13.44
C PHE A 240 1.74 -8.49 12.30
N ILE A 241 2.24 -7.28 12.02
CA ILE A 241 3.25 -7.03 10.97
C ILE A 241 4.56 -7.74 11.31
N ILE A 242 5.01 -7.68 12.58
CA ILE A 242 6.25 -8.35 13.03
C ILE A 242 6.13 -9.86 12.83
N VAL A 243 5.03 -10.46 13.27
CA VAL A 243 4.81 -11.91 13.12
C VAL A 243 4.81 -12.30 11.64
N THR A 244 4.14 -11.54 10.77
CA THR A 244 4.14 -11.80 9.33
C THR A 244 5.55 -11.66 8.72
N GLY A 245 6.31 -10.63 9.13
CA GLY A 245 7.70 -10.46 8.71
C GLY A 245 8.61 -11.63 9.11
N LEU A 246 8.46 -12.14 10.34
CA LEU A 246 9.18 -13.34 10.80
C LEU A 246 8.83 -14.58 9.99
N LEU A 247 7.55 -14.78 9.65
CA LEU A 247 7.12 -15.91 8.82
C LEU A 247 7.70 -15.85 7.40
N ILE A 248 7.80 -14.66 6.81
CA ILE A 248 8.41 -14.44 5.49
C ILE A 248 9.92 -14.75 5.54
N ILE A 249 10.64 -14.29 6.59
CA ILE A 249 12.06 -14.61 6.77
C ILE A 249 12.25 -16.12 6.89
N ALA A 250 11.44 -16.76 7.73
CA ALA A 250 11.50 -18.22 7.88
C ALA A 250 11.26 -18.94 6.54
N GLY A 251 10.23 -18.53 5.79
CA GLY A 251 9.99 -19.04 4.43
C GLY A 251 11.21 -18.87 3.51
N GLY A 252 11.81 -17.69 3.45
CA GLY A 252 13.00 -17.44 2.63
C GLY A 252 14.23 -18.28 3.00
N ILE A 253 14.42 -18.56 4.28
CA ILE A 253 15.54 -19.40 4.76
C ILE A 253 15.30 -20.88 4.44
N PHE A 254 14.06 -21.38 4.59
CA PHE A 254 13.74 -22.80 4.42
C PHE A 254 13.51 -23.22 2.95
N THR A 255 13.17 -22.28 2.06
CA THR A 255 12.87 -22.63 0.66
C THR A 255 14.10 -22.73 -0.23
N ASN A 256 15.30 -22.33 0.19
CA ASN A 256 16.56 -22.41 -0.60
C ASN A 256 16.39 -22.03 -2.09
N VAL A 257 15.51 -21.09 -2.38
CA VAL A 257 15.18 -20.66 -3.76
C VAL A 257 16.03 -19.46 -4.16
#